data_3c1c68ff4058fbef8230933c42746905
#
_entry.id   3c1c68ff4058fbef8230933c42746905
#
_cell.length_a   1.000
_cell.length_b   1.000
_cell.length_c   1.000
_cell.angle_alpha   90.00
_cell.angle_beta   90.00
_cell.angle_gamma   90.00
#
_symmetry.space_group_name_H-M   'P 1'
#
loop_
_entity.id
_entity.type
_entity.pdbx_description
1 polymer ?
#
loop_
_entity_poly.entity_id
_entity_poly.type
_entity_poly.pdbx_seq_one_letter_code
_entity_poly.pdbx_strand_id
1 'polypeptide(L)'
;MGVVKLADRNGGAYSSRNSRVDNRKQGHFALFRSALTAPWSKDTAKLALWVRLLGEARFKPGSVEFAGREWMLGAGQLVTTTAILARKLRDQDGNEKSSKAVERMLNFFCREGMLSTKGTPF
;
A
#
# COMPACT_ATOMS: atom_id res chain seq x y z
N MET A 1 -2.57 -13.21 6.17
CA MET A 1 -3.71 -12.33 5.82
C MET A 1 -3.92 -11.34 6.91
N GLY A 2 -4.07 -10.08 6.58
CA GLY A 2 -4.29 -9.09 7.61
C GLY A 2 -4.64 -7.74 7.03
N VAL A 3 -5.03 -6.84 7.92
CA VAL A 3 -5.38 -5.48 7.57
C VAL A 3 -4.14 -4.62 7.75
N VAL A 4 -3.82 -3.85 6.72
CA VAL A 4 -2.72 -2.90 6.74
C VAL A 4 -3.34 -1.52 6.81
N LYS A 5 -2.86 -0.70 7.74
CA LYS A 5 -3.29 0.68 7.83
C LYS A 5 -2.08 1.57 7.63
N LEU A 6 -2.16 2.45 6.65
CA LEU A 6 -1.10 3.40 6.39
C LEU A 6 -1.16 4.50 7.44
N ALA A 7 0.01 4.91 7.91
CA ALA A 7 0.09 6.02 8.83
C ALA A 7 -0.45 7.26 8.16
N ASP A 8 -0.82 8.23 8.99
CA ASP A 8 -1.42 9.44 8.50
C ASP A 8 -0.62 10.03 7.37
N ARG A 9 -1.22 10.08 6.25
CA ARG A 9 -0.59 10.63 5.09
C ARG A 9 -1.15 11.98 4.78
N ASN A 10 -2.24 12.30 5.39
CA ASN A 10 -2.95 13.51 5.08
C ASN A 10 -3.23 13.69 3.62
N GLY A 11 -3.13 12.62 2.89
CA GLY A 11 -3.40 12.69 1.49
C GLY A 11 -4.83 13.04 1.22
N GLY A 12 -5.66 12.86 2.21
CA GLY A 12 -7.06 13.15 2.03
C GLY A 12 -7.35 14.59 1.70
N ALA A 13 -6.45 15.46 2.07
CA ALA A 13 -6.64 16.86 1.74
C ALA A 13 -6.32 17.14 0.28
N TYR A 14 -5.77 16.20 -0.40
CA TYR A 14 -5.38 16.40 -1.76
C TYR A 14 -6.60 16.60 -2.62
N SER A 15 -6.54 17.59 -3.42
CA SER A 15 -7.70 18.01 -4.13
C SER A 15 -8.05 17.12 -5.29
N SER A 16 -9.31 16.94 -5.50
CA SER A 16 -9.78 16.27 -6.67
C SER A 16 -9.75 17.14 -7.91
N ARG A 17 -9.34 18.38 -7.77
CA ARG A 17 -9.31 19.28 -8.93
C ARG A 17 -8.44 18.75 -10.05
N ASN A 18 -7.50 17.86 -9.75
CA ASN A 18 -6.66 17.32 -10.78
C ASN A 18 -7.26 16.15 -11.51
N SER A 19 -8.47 15.79 -11.16
CA SER A 19 -9.06 14.60 -11.74
C SER A 19 -9.43 14.77 -13.21
N ARG A 20 -9.34 15.96 -13.74
CA ARG A 20 -9.63 16.10 -15.15
C ARG A 20 -8.58 15.49 -16.06
N VAL A 21 -7.40 15.18 -15.51
CA VAL A 21 -6.51 14.36 -16.29
C VAL A 21 -7.05 12.95 -16.25
N ASP A 22 -6.55 12.14 -17.03
CA ASP A 22 -7.18 10.96 -17.36
C ASP A 22 -7.14 9.79 -16.46
N ASN A 23 -7.44 9.94 -15.21
CA ASN A 23 -7.54 8.84 -14.27
C ASN A 23 -8.93 8.67 -13.73
N ARG A 24 -9.89 9.22 -14.46
CA ARG A 24 -11.22 9.33 -13.88
C ARG A 24 -11.92 8.04 -13.62
N LYS A 25 -11.53 6.97 -14.27
CA LYS A 25 -12.20 5.71 -14.01
C LYS A 25 -11.82 5.11 -12.68
N GLN A 26 -10.60 5.33 -12.25
CA GLN A 26 -10.09 4.73 -11.04
C GLN A 26 -9.59 5.74 -10.03
N GLY A 27 -9.65 7.00 -10.40
CA GLY A 27 -9.19 8.06 -9.52
C GLY A 27 -7.69 8.12 -9.44
N HIS A 28 -7.23 8.81 -8.43
CA HIS A 28 -5.80 8.96 -8.20
C HIS A 28 -5.55 8.99 -6.70
N PHE A 29 -4.29 8.88 -6.32
CA PHE A 29 -3.89 8.98 -4.92
C PHE A 29 -2.64 9.83 -4.84
N ALA A 30 -2.37 10.35 -3.64
CA ALA A 30 -1.24 11.23 -3.43
C ALA A 30 0.00 10.45 -3.01
N LEU A 31 1.13 10.86 -3.55
CA LEU A 31 2.43 10.39 -3.09
C LEU A 31 3.23 11.63 -2.72
N PHE A 32 3.59 11.75 -1.45
CA PHE A 32 4.31 12.93 -1.01
C PHE A 32 5.73 12.92 -1.53
N ARG A 33 6.22 14.09 -1.87
CA ARG A 33 7.58 14.22 -2.39
C ARG A 33 8.62 13.74 -1.39
N SER A 34 8.31 13.83 -0.11
CA SER A 34 9.26 13.37 0.91
C SER A 34 9.59 11.89 0.76
N ALA A 35 8.71 11.11 0.15
CA ALA A 35 9.03 9.71 -0.09
C ALA A 35 10.20 9.58 -1.05
N LEU A 36 10.33 10.49 -1.99
CA LEU A 36 11.39 10.40 -2.99
C LEU A 36 12.75 10.76 -2.43
N THR A 37 12.79 11.54 -1.35
CA THR A 37 14.05 11.92 -0.74
C THR A 37 14.46 11.00 0.40
N ALA A 38 13.58 10.10 0.80
CA ALA A 38 13.89 9.16 1.86
C ALA A 38 14.93 8.15 1.39
N PRO A 39 15.90 7.80 2.24
CA PRO A 39 16.94 6.86 1.81
C PRO A 39 16.40 5.53 1.32
N TRP A 40 15.32 5.03 1.93
CA TRP A 40 14.78 3.72 1.54
C TRP A 40 14.19 3.73 0.14
N SER A 41 13.85 4.90 -0.39
CA SER A 41 13.20 4.95 -1.70
C SER A 41 14.15 4.60 -2.85
N LYS A 42 15.44 4.56 -2.56
CA LYS A 42 16.41 4.10 -3.55
C LYS A 42 16.32 2.60 -3.77
N ASP A 43 15.72 1.88 -2.83
CA ASP A 43 15.44 0.46 -3.01
C ASP A 43 14.18 0.37 -3.85
N THR A 44 14.34 -0.06 -5.08
CA THR A 44 13.23 -0.06 -6.04
C THR A 44 12.06 -0.92 -5.57
N ALA A 45 12.34 -2.04 -4.91
CA ALA A 45 11.28 -2.91 -4.43
C ALA A 45 10.50 -2.25 -3.30
N LYS A 46 11.18 -1.57 -2.39
CA LYS A 46 10.48 -0.87 -1.31
C LYS A 46 9.62 0.26 -1.86
N LEU A 47 10.15 1.00 -2.80
CA LEU A 47 9.37 2.09 -3.38
C LEU A 47 8.15 1.54 -4.12
N ALA A 48 8.33 0.48 -4.90
CA ALA A 48 7.22 -0.12 -5.62
C ALA A 48 6.15 -0.63 -4.65
N LEU A 49 6.56 -1.28 -3.59
CA LEU A 49 5.60 -1.78 -2.60
C LEU A 49 4.87 -0.63 -1.93
N TRP A 50 5.58 0.42 -1.55
CA TRP A 50 4.95 1.56 -0.88
C TRP A 50 3.90 2.22 -1.78
N VAL A 51 4.25 2.44 -3.04
CA VAL A 51 3.31 3.04 -3.98
C VAL A 51 2.08 2.17 -4.14
N ARG A 52 2.27 0.87 -4.22
CA ARG A 52 1.14 -0.05 -4.38
C ARG A 52 0.24 -0.04 -3.14
N LEU A 53 0.83 -0.01 -1.96
CA LEU A 53 0.03 0.06 -0.74
C LEU A 53 -0.79 1.34 -0.70
N LEU A 54 -0.17 2.46 -1.06
CA LEU A 54 -0.89 3.73 -1.11
C LEU A 54 -2.07 3.67 -2.08
N GLY A 55 -1.83 3.07 -3.23
CA GLY A 55 -2.86 3.01 -4.26
C GLY A 55 -3.98 2.04 -3.95
N GLU A 56 -3.70 1.01 -3.15
CA GLU A 56 -4.71 0.01 -2.83
C GLU A 56 -5.47 0.29 -1.54
N ALA A 57 -4.96 1.18 -0.71
CA ALA A 57 -5.64 1.51 0.54
C ALA A 57 -6.95 2.24 0.26
N ARG A 58 -7.93 1.99 1.11
CA ARG A 58 -9.23 2.63 0.94
C ARG A 58 -9.09 4.14 1.11
N PHE A 59 -9.73 4.86 0.23
CA PHE A 59 -9.81 6.30 0.35
C PHE A 59 -10.86 6.69 1.37
N LYS A 60 -11.98 5.97 1.39
CA LYS A 60 -13.07 6.21 2.32
C LYS A 60 -13.40 4.94 3.07
N PRO A 61 -13.92 5.04 4.28
CA PRO A 61 -14.36 3.85 5.00
C PRO A 61 -15.40 3.07 4.19
N GLY A 62 -15.38 1.77 4.36
CA GLY A 62 -16.34 0.92 3.68
C GLY A 62 -16.01 -0.53 3.92
N SER A 63 -16.82 -1.42 3.35
CA SER A 63 -16.57 -2.83 3.48
C SER A 63 -16.05 -3.39 2.17
N VAL A 64 -15.23 -4.42 2.29
CA VAL A 64 -14.73 -5.17 1.14
C VAL A 64 -14.84 -6.64 1.46
N GLU A 65 -14.99 -7.44 0.41
CA GLU A 65 -15.00 -8.88 0.58
C GLU A 65 -13.62 -9.42 0.24
N PHE A 66 -13.07 -10.22 1.13
CA PHE A 66 -11.74 -10.75 0.94
C PHE A 66 -11.64 -12.09 1.66
N ALA A 67 -11.15 -13.10 0.95
CA ALA A 67 -10.96 -14.44 1.50
C ALA A 67 -12.24 -15.00 2.11
N GLY A 68 -13.35 -14.75 1.45
CA GLY A 68 -14.62 -15.34 1.84
C GLY A 68 -15.34 -14.67 2.99
N ARG A 69 -14.90 -13.50 3.38
CA ARG A 69 -15.59 -12.78 4.46
C ARG A 69 -15.55 -11.28 4.18
N GLU A 70 -16.44 -10.58 4.84
CA GLU A 70 -16.53 -9.15 4.71
C GLU A 70 -15.66 -8.47 5.76
N TRP A 71 -14.92 -7.48 5.34
CA TRP A 71 -14.05 -6.71 6.22
C TRP A 71 -14.48 -5.26 6.20
N MET A 72 -14.64 -4.69 7.39
CA MET A 72 -14.90 -3.26 7.50
C MET A 72 -13.56 -2.55 7.59
N LEU A 73 -13.29 -1.70 6.63
CA LEU A 73 -12.02 -1.00 6.56
C LEU A 73 -12.25 0.51 6.67
N GLY A 74 -11.39 1.16 7.41
CA GLY A 74 -11.38 2.62 7.46
C GLY A 74 -10.50 3.20 6.35
N ALA A 75 -10.49 4.52 6.27
CA ALA A 75 -9.62 5.19 5.32
C ALA A 75 -8.16 4.83 5.62
N GLY A 76 -7.39 4.60 4.58
CA GLY A 76 -5.99 4.25 4.72
C GLY A 76 -5.74 2.80 5.05
N GLN A 77 -6.76 1.97 5.06
CA GLN A 77 -6.62 0.55 5.38
C GLN A 77 -6.81 -0.30 4.13
N LEU A 78 -6.17 -1.43 4.13
CA LEU A 78 -6.41 -2.46 3.12
C LEU A 78 -6.23 -3.82 3.76
N VAL A 79 -6.82 -4.83 3.16
CA VAL A 79 -6.67 -6.21 3.62
C VAL A 79 -5.97 -7.00 2.52
N THR A 80 -4.91 -7.72 2.89
CA THR A 80 -4.10 -8.41 1.90
C THR A 80 -3.27 -9.49 2.58
N THR A 81 -2.46 -10.19 1.79
CA THR A 81 -1.47 -11.12 2.31
C THR A 81 -0.13 -10.84 1.66
N THR A 82 0.94 -11.32 2.28
CA THR A 82 2.26 -11.17 1.69
C THR A 82 2.36 -11.90 0.35
N ALA A 83 1.66 -13.01 0.22
CA ALA A 83 1.67 -13.76 -1.03
C ALA A 83 1.04 -12.96 -2.17
N ILE A 84 -0.07 -12.28 -1.89
CA ILE A 84 -0.72 -11.46 -2.89
C ILE A 84 0.17 -10.31 -3.31
N LEU A 85 0.77 -9.65 -2.32
CA LEU A 85 1.66 -8.53 -2.62
C LEU A 85 2.88 -8.99 -3.40
N ALA A 86 3.43 -10.15 -3.04
CA ALA A 86 4.61 -10.67 -3.71
C ALA A 86 4.35 -10.91 -5.19
N ARG A 87 3.17 -11.39 -5.52
CA ARG A 87 2.83 -11.64 -6.92
C ARG A 87 2.72 -10.37 -7.75
N LYS A 88 2.58 -9.23 -7.10
CA LYS A 88 2.47 -7.95 -7.78
C LYS A 88 3.80 -7.23 -7.94
N LEU A 89 4.87 -7.81 -7.42
CA LEU A 89 6.20 -7.21 -7.48
C LEU A 89 7.13 -8.10 -8.26
N ARG A 90 7.81 -7.54 -9.23
CA ARG A 90 8.78 -8.29 -10.04
C ARG A 90 10.08 -7.54 -10.07
N ASP A 91 11.17 -8.30 -10.19
CA ASP A 91 12.46 -7.65 -10.37
C ASP A 91 12.67 -7.37 -11.87
N GLN A 92 13.82 -6.83 -12.20
CA GLN A 92 14.09 -6.44 -13.58
C GLN A 92 14.15 -7.64 -14.51
N ASP A 93 14.34 -8.84 -13.97
CA ASP A 93 14.37 -10.04 -14.77
C ASP A 93 13.00 -10.71 -14.89
N GLY A 94 11.98 -10.07 -14.34
CA GLY A 94 10.62 -10.57 -14.40
C GLY A 94 10.24 -11.58 -13.34
N ASN A 95 11.12 -11.83 -12.38
CA ASN A 95 10.83 -12.78 -11.31
C ASN A 95 10.07 -12.12 -10.19
N GLU A 96 9.05 -12.81 -9.71
CA GLU A 96 8.26 -12.30 -8.59
C GLU A 96 9.08 -12.28 -7.31
N LYS A 97 8.81 -11.31 -6.47
CA LYS A 97 9.41 -11.28 -5.14
C LYS A 97 8.85 -12.40 -4.28
N SER A 98 9.63 -12.85 -3.33
CA SER A 98 9.15 -13.88 -2.42
C SER A 98 8.30 -13.26 -1.32
N SER A 99 7.44 -14.07 -0.72
CA SER A 99 6.66 -13.62 0.42
C SER A 99 7.55 -13.17 1.57
N LYS A 100 8.67 -13.85 1.76
CA LYS A 100 9.62 -13.46 2.79
C LYS A 100 10.20 -12.08 2.54
N ALA A 101 10.52 -11.77 1.30
CA ALA A 101 11.03 -10.43 0.96
C ALA A 101 9.99 -9.37 1.24
N VAL A 102 8.73 -9.65 0.89
CA VAL A 102 7.65 -8.71 1.17
C VAL A 102 7.47 -8.54 2.67
N GLU A 103 7.52 -9.63 3.42
CA GLU A 103 7.40 -9.56 4.86
C GLU A 103 8.47 -8.67 5.47
N ARG A 104 9.71 -8.82 5.01
CA ARG A 104 10.80 -7.97 5.51
C ARG A 104 10.56 -6.50 5.19
N MET A 105 10.04 -6.22 4.01
CA MET A 105 9.77 -4.83 3.65
C MET A 105 8.62 -4.24 4.48
N LEU A 106 7.57 -5.03 4.71
CA LEU A 106 6.48 -4.57 5.55
C LEU A 106 6.96 -4.32 6.98
N ASN A 107 7.81 -5.20 7.50
CA ASN A 107 8.37 -5.00 8.83
C ASN A 107 9.22 -3.74 8.89
N PHE A 108 9.97 -3.46 7.82
CA PHE A 108 10.73 -2.23 7.74
C PHE A 108 9.79 -1.02 7.83
N PHE A 109 8.71 -1.02 7.05
CA PHE A 109 7.78 0.10 7.08
C PHE A 109 7.09 0.24 8.44
N CYS A 110 6.81 -0.89 9.11
CA CYS A 110 6.26 -0.83 10.46
C CYS A 110 7.25 -0.17 11.43
N ARG A 111 8.51 -0.55 11.36
CA ARG A 111 9.53 0.03 12.23
C ARG A 111 9.72 1.52 12.00
N GLU A 112 9.51 1.95 10.75
CA GLU A 112 9.64 3.37 10.41
C GLU A 112 8.37 4.14 10.73
N GLY A 113 7.37 3.48 11.27
CA GLY A 113 6.12 4.16 11.62
C GLY A 113 5.24 4.49 10.43
N MET A 114 5.51 3.89 9.28
CA MET A 114 4.78 4.20 8.06
C MET A 114 3.48 3.44 7.93
N LEU A 115 3.37 2.31 8.60
CA LEU A 115 2.13 1.53 8.59
C LEU A 115 2.05 0.67 9.85
N SER A 116 0.88 0.12 10.07
CA SER A 116 0.68 -0.86 11.13
C SER A 116 -0.16 -2.00 10.57
N THR A 117 -0.10 -3.14 11.22
CA THR A 117 -0.84 -4.31 10.77
C THR A 117 -1.71 -4.84 11.89
N LYS A 118 -2.82 -5.45 11.50
CA LYS A 118 -3.73 -6.12 12.42
C LYS A 118 -4.11 -7.45 11.81
N GLY A 119 -4.49 -8.38 12.65
CA GLY A 119 -4.90 -9.70 12.22
C GLY A 119 -3.76 -10.67 12.37
N THR A 120 -3.81 -11.76 11.61
CA THR A 120 -2.74 -12.74 11.69
C THR A 120 -1.45 -12.13 11.18
N PRO A 121 -0.32 -12.49 11.78
CA PRO A 121 0.96 -12.01 11.26
C PRO A 121 1.17 -12.44 9.82
N PHE A 122 1.88 -11.64 9.11
CA PHE A 122 2.24 -11.98 7.75
C PHE A 122 3.31 -13.05 7.70
#